data_988d557abd2fd1ca5e10e82a0f1a8454
#
_entry.id   988d557abd2fd1ca5e10e82a0f1a8454
#
_cell.length_a   1.000
_cell.length_b   1.000
_cell.length_c   1.000
_cell.angle_alpha   90.00
_cell.angle_beta   90.00
_cell.angle_gamma   90.00
#
_symmetry.space_group_name_H-M   'P 1'
#
loop_
_entity.id
_entity.type
_entity.pdbx_description
1 polymer ?
#
loop_
_entity_poly.entity_id
_entity_poly.type
_entity_poly.pdbx_seq_one_letter_code
_entity_poly.pdbx_strand_id
1 'polypeptide(L)'
;MSIIPVILSGGSGTRLWPVSRESNPKPFIKLPDGQTLLEKTYRRALGLPNIETIFTVTNRDYYFRCRDEFLIAKSERSTIDDFYLLEPYGRNTAPAIALAALEAMERHGRDAVLLVLASDHLIIDESAFVVAVNKAVHLAQMDI
;
A
#
# COMPACT_ATOMS: atom_id res chain seq x y z
N MET A 1 -6.78 13.91 12.79
CA MET A 1 -7.10 13.44 11.45
C MET A 1 -6.03 12.43 11.03
N SER A 2 -6.44 11.21 10.74
CA SER A 2 -5.50 10.11 10.44
C SER A 2 -5.30 9.97 8.92
N ILE A 3 -4.05 9.79 8.52
CA ILE A 3 -3.69 9.42 7.15
C ILE A 3 -3.55 7.90 7.13
N ILE A 4 -4.25 7.26 6.20
CA ILE A 4 -4.24 5.82 6.05
C ILE A 4 -3.65 5.48 4.69
N PRO A 5 -2.40 5.01 4.62
CA PRO A 5 -1.87 4.43 3.39
C PRO A 5 -2.67 3.17 3.03
N VAL A 6 -3.13 3.12 1.79
CA VAL A 6 -3.86 1.99 1.20
C VAL A 6 -3.03 1.42 0.07
N ILE A 7 -2.42 0.27 0.28
CA ILE A 7 -1.58 -0.39 -0.71
C ILE A 7 -2.43 -1.37 -1.52
N LEU A 8 -2.47 -1.16 -2.83
CA LEU A 8 -3.20 -2.04 -3.76
C LEU A 8 -2.25 -3.11 -4.31
N SER A 9 -2.47 -4.36 -3.93
CA SER A 9 -1.62 -5.50 -4.30
C SER A 9 -2.44 -6.73 -4.76
N GLY A 10 -3.40 -6.53 -5.65
CA GLY A 10 -4.36 -7.55 -6.07
C GLY A 10 -4.28 -8.04 -7.51
N GLY A 11 -3.44 -7.49 -8.37
CA GLY A 11 -3.36 -7.86 -9.78
C GLY A 11 -2.38 -8.99 -10.09
N SER A 12 -2.68 -9.86 -11.05
CA SER A 12 -1.79 -10.93 -11.53
C SER A 12 -0.53 -10.42 -12.24
N GLY A 13 -0.55 -9.17 -12.73
CA GLY A 13 0.62 -8.44 -13.25
C GLY A 13 1.44 -9.16 -14.31
N THR A 14 0.80 -9.93 -15.20
CA THR A 14 1.48 -10.78 -16.21
C THR A 14 2.11 -10.02 -17.38
N ARG A 15 1.93 -8.70 -17.45
CA ARG A 15 2.43 -7.86 -18.57
C ARG A 15 3.96 -7.86 -18.75
N LEU A 16 4.70 -8.19 -17.71
CA LEU A 16 6.17 -8.26 -17.73
C LEU A 16 6.69 -9.70 -17.88
N TRP A 17 5.88 -10.60 -18.44
CA TRP A 17 6.34 -11.96 -18.70
C TRP A 17 7.65 -11.94 -19.53
N PRO A 18 8.68 -12.77 -19.23
CA PRO A 18 8.69 -13.89 -18.28
C PRO A 18 9.09 -13.52 -16.84
N VAL A 19 9.38 -12.25 -16.54
CA VAL A 19 9.81 -11.78 -15.22
C VAL A 19 8.65 -11.80 -14.21
N SER A 20 7.45 -11.35 -14.65
CA SER A 20 6.23 -11.49 -13.86
C SER A 20 5.41 -12.69 -14.35
N ARG A 21 4.88 -13.46 -13.41
CA ARG A 21 4.02 -14.62 -13.63
C ARG A 21 2.90 -14.61 -12.59
N GLU A 22 1.86 -15.40 -12.82
CA GLU A 22 0.77 -15.55 -11.84
C GLU A 22 1.31 -16.00 -10.46
N SER A 23 2.28 -16.92 -10.45
CA SER A 23 2.96 -17.38 -9.24
C SER A 23 3.96 -16.36 -8.65
N ASN A 24 4.39 -15.37 -9.43
CA ASN A 24 5.30 -14.29 -9.00
C ASN A 24 4.91 -12.97 -9.66
N PRO A 25 3.81 -12.34 -9.24
CA PRO A 25 3.34 -11.09 -9.80
C PRO A 25 4.28 -9.92 -9.53
N LYS A 26 4.15 -8.86 -10.31
CA LYS A 26 5.05 -7.71 -10.33
C LYS A 26 5.43 -7.13 -8.95
N PRO A 27 4.53 -6.98 -7.97
CA PRO A 27 4.89 -6.44 -6.65
C PRO A 27 5.95 -7.24 -5.91
N PHE A 28 6.05 -8.54 -6.18
CA PHE A 28 6.98 -9.47 -5.52
C PHE A 28 8.28 -9.74 -6.31
N ILE A 29 8.51 -9.02 -7.40
CA ILE A 29 9.77 -9.09 -8.14
C ILE A 29 10.85 -8.46 -7.28
N LYS A 30 11.94 -9.20 -7.07
CA LYS A 30 13.15 -8.69 -6.39
C LYS A 30 13.97 -7.83 -7.34
N LEU A 31 14.33 -6.67 -6.87
CA LEU A 31 15.24 -5.75 -7.54
C LEU A 31 16.71 -6.13 -7.24
N PRO A 32 17.69 -5.53 -7.95
CA PRO A 32 19.10 -5.85 -7.75
C PRO A 32 19.60 -5.67 -6.31
N ASP A 33 18.96 -4.82 -5.52
CA ASP A 33 19.24 -4.61 -4.10
C ASP A 33 18.62 -5.68 -3.17
N GLY A 34 17.93 -6.67 -3.73
CA GLY A 34 17.30 -7.77 -3.01
C GLY A 34 15.93 -7.45 -2.43
N GLN A 35 15.46 -6.20 -2.52
CA GLN A 35 14.14 -5.79 -2.05
C GLN A 35 13.08 -5.97 -3.14
N THR A 36 11.86 -6.27 -2.75
CA THR A 36 10.73 -6.29 -3.69
C THR A 36 10.13 -4.89 -3.86
N LEU A 37 9.36 -4.69 -4.95
CA LEU A 37 8.62 -3.44 -5.16
C LEU A 37 7.60 -3.21 -4.04
N LEU A 38 6.98 -4.28 -3.55
CA LEU A 38 6.02 -4.21 -2.44
C LEU A 38 6.72 -3.84 -1.13
N GLU A 39 7.88 -4.44 -0.81
CA GLU A 39 8.68 -4.06 0.35
C GLU A 39 9.04 -2.57 0.32
N LYS A 40 9.50 -2.07 -0.83
CA LYS A 40 9.80 -0.64 -1.00
C LYS A 40 8.57 0.25 -0.81
N THR A 41 7.39 -0.21 -1.23
CA THR A 41 6.14 0.50 -1.03
C THR A 41 5.77 0.57 0.44
N TYR A 42 5.90 -0.54 1.17
CA TYR A 42 5.71 -0.54 2.63
C TYR A 42 6.70 0.38 3.35
N ARG A 43 7.98 0.34 3.00
CA ARG A 43 9.00 1.22 3.59
C ARG A 43 8.66 2.70 3.40
N ARG A 44 8.21 3.09 2.20
CA ARG A 44 7.76 4.48 1.93
C ARG A 44 6.55 4.86 2.79
N ALA A 45 5.57 3.97 2.91
CA ALA A 45 4.39 4.21 3.73
C ALA A 45 4.75 4.31 5.22
N LEU A 46 5.59 3.40 5.72
CA LEU A 46 6.06 3.38 7.11
C LEU A 46 6.91 4.60 7.47
N GLY A 47 7.56 5.23 6.50
CA GLY A 47 8.35 6.45 6.67
C GLY A 47 7.54 7.75 6.71
N LEU A 48 6.24 7.71 6.48
CA LEU A 48 5.38 8.88 6.54
C LEU A 48 5.08 9.28 7.99
N PRO A 49 4.94 10.57 8.28
CA PRO A 49 4.58 11.03 9.62
C PRO A 49 3.11 10.74 9.96
N ASN A 50 2.81 10.53 11.23
CA ASN A 50 1.46 10.39 11.76
C ASN A 50 0.66 9.22 11.16
N ILE A 51 1.34 8.13 10.86
CA ILE A 51 0.72 6.88 10.41
C ILE A 51 0.56 5.94 11.60
N GLU A 52 -0.65 5.43 11.80
CA GLU A 52 -0.98 4.46 12.85
C GLU A 52 -1.23 3.07 12.26
N THR A 53 -1.74 3.00 11.04
CA THR A 53 -2.07 1.75 10.36
C THR A 53 -1.83 1.87 8.85
N ILE A 54 -1.54 0.74 8.22
CA ILE A 54 -1.47 0.60 6.77
C ILE A 54 -2.51 -0.43 6.34
N PHE A 55 -3.36 -0.08 5.38
CA PHE A 55 -4.28 -0.99 4.75
C PHE A 55 -3.64 -1.62 3.51
N THR A 56 -3.77 -2.92 3.37
CA THR A 56 -3.37 -3.64 2.16
C THR A 56 -4.58 -4.34 1.56
N VAL A 57 -4.96 -3.95 0.34
CA VAL A 57 -6.00 -4.62 -0.43
C VAL A 57 -5.33 -5.64 -1.33
N THR A 58 -5.63 -6.91 -1.13
CA THR A 58 -5.03 -8.03 -1.84
C THR A 58 -6.04 -9.17 -1.98
N ASN A 59 -5.62 -10.34 -2.43
CA ASN A 59 -6.41 -11.55 -2.46
C ASN A 59 -5.86 -12.59 -1.46
N ARG A 60 -6.57 -13.72 -1.32
CA ARG A 60 -6.19 -14.80 -0.38
C ARG A 60 -4.84 -15.42 -0.72
N ASP A 61 -4.52 -15.54 -2.01
CA ASP A 61 -3.31 -16.22 -2.46
C ASP A 61 -2.04 -15.41 -2.15
N TYR A 62 -2.18 -14.08 -2.10
CA TYR A 62 -1.05 -13.18 -1.84
C TYR A 62 -0.99 -12.67 -0.40
N TYR A 63 -1.99 -12.95 0.42
CA TYR A 63 -2.08 -12.44 1.80
C TYR A 63 -0.81 -12.70 2.61
N PHE A 64 -0.35 -13.94 2.68
CA PHE A 64 0.83 -14.29 3.47
C PHE A 64 2.09 -13.63 2.95
N ARG A 65 2.25 -13.54 1.62
CA ARG A 65 3.38 -12.84 1.01
C ARG A 65 3.36 -11.34 1.32
N CYS A 66 2.21 -10.69 1.25
CA CYS A 66 2.07 -9.28 1.62
C CYS A 66 2.43 -9.05 3.09
N ARG A 67 1.99 -9.94 3.97
CA ARG A 67 2.30 -9.89 5.40
C ARG A 67 3.79 -10.06 5.66
N ASP A 68 4.45 -11.02 5.01
CA ASP A 68 5.89 -11.23 5.13
C ASP A 68 6.68 -9.99 4.68
N GLU A 69 6.31 -9.39 3.55
CA GLU A 69 6.93 -8.15 3.04
C GLU A 69 6.72 -6.96 3.99
N PHE A 70 5.55 -6.85 4.60
CA PHE A 70 5.29 -5.84 5.63
C PHE A 70 6.20 -6.03 6.85
N LEU A 71 6.31 -7.26 7.37
CA LEU A 71 7.16 -7.58 8.52
C LEU A 71 8.65 -7.32 8.23
N ILE A 72 9.10 -7.59 7.01
CA ILE A 72 10.47 -7.28 6.57
C ILE A 72 10.69 -5.76 6.52
N ALA A 73 9.70 -5.01 6.03
CA ALA A 73 9.79 -3.56 5.90
C ALA A 73 9.70 -2.82 7.24
N LYS A 74 8.90 -3.37 8.18
CA LYS A 74 8.63 -2.77 9.48
C LYS A 74 9.84 -2.92 10.42
N SER A 75 10.25 -1.84 11.08
CA SER A 75 11.25 -1.94 12.14
C SER A 75 10.64 -2.52 13.42
N GLU A 76 11.44 -3.22 14.22
CA GLU A 76 10.99 -3.82 15.49
C GLU A 76 10.39 -2.80 16.49
N ARG A 77 10.77 -1.52 16.37
CA ARG A 77 10.27 -0.44 17.22
C ARG A 77 9.02 0.26 16.70
N SER A 78 8.56 -0.09 15.51
CA SER A 78 7.38 0.53 14.92
C SER A 78 6.11 -0.03 15.55
N THR A 79 5.21 0.87 15.97
CA THR A 79 3.87 0.55 16.52
C THR A 79 2.79 0.58 15.44
N ILE A 80 3.17 0.82 14.17
CA ILE A 80 2.22 0.87 13.05
C ILE A 80 1.65 -0.53 12.81
N ASP A 81 0.32 -0.62 12.76
CA ASP A 81 -0.38 -1.86 12.49
C ASP A 81 -0.61 -2.09 11.00
N ASP A 82 -0.74 -3.36 10.62
CA ASP A 82 -1.14 -3.79 9.29
C ASP A 82 -2.59 -4.28 9.31
N PHE A 83 -3.37 -3.89 8.31
CA PHE A 83 -4.73 -4.32 8.13
C PHE A 83 -4.97 -4.79 6.69
N TYR A 84 -5.57 -5.97 6.53
CA TYR A 84 -5.74 -6.61 5.22
C TYR A 84 -7.21 -6.69 4.83
N LEU A 85 -7.48 -6.21 3.61
CA LEU A 85 -8.76 -6.36 2.93
C LEU A 85 -8.59 -7.39 1.81
N LEU A 86 -9.27 -8.53 1.95
CA LEU A 86 -9.14 -9.63 1.01
C LEU A 86 -10.27 -9.59 -0.02
N GLU A 87 -9.92 -9.27 -1.27
CA GLU A 87 -10.86 -9.33 -2.38
C GLU A 87 -11.13 -10.79 -2.78
N PRO A 88 -12.39 -11.22 -2.85
CA PRO A 88 -12.73 -12.55 -3.36
C PRO A 88 -12.42 -12.68 -4.85
N TYR A 89 -12.52 -11.58 -5.60
CA TYR A 89 -12.25 -11.48 -7.02
C TYR A 89 -11.62 -10.12 -7.33
N GLY A 90 -10.54 -10.09 -8.10
CA GLY A 90 -9.92 -8.85 -8.58
C GLY A 90 -10.86 -8.12 -9.55
N ARG A 91 -11.33 -6.92 -9.17
CA ARG A 91 -12.27 -6.10 -9.96
C ARG A 91 -11.74 -4.70 -10.23
N ASN A 92 -10.44 -4.60 -10.51
CA ASN A 92 -9.76 -3.33 -10.75
C ASN A 92 -9.67 -2.43 -9.49
N THR A 93 -9.28 -1.19 -9.72
CA THR A 93 -8.88 -0.26 -8.67
C THR A 93 -10.05 0.34 -7.90
N ALA A 94 -11.14 0.71 -8.58
CA ALA A 94 -12.22 1.46 -7.95
C ALA A 94 -12.93 0.67 -6.83
N PRO A 95 -13.31 -0.61 -6.99
CA PRO A 95 -13.89 -1.40 -5.91
C PRO A 95 -12.93 -1.59 -4.72
N ALA A 96 -11.63 -1.76 -4.99
CA ALA A 96 -10.61 -1.89 -3.95
C ALA A 96 -10.50 -0.62 -3.10
N ILE A 97 -10.49 0.56 -3.73
CA ILE A 97 -10.48 1.85 -3.04
C ILE A 97 -11.79 2.06 -2.27
N ALA A 98 -12.95 1.73 -2.86
CA ALA A 98 -14.23 1.86 -2.18
C ALA A 98 -14.31 1.00 -0.92
N LEU A 99 -13.84 -0.25 -0.99
CA LEU A 99 -13.76 -1.15 0.16
C LEU A 99 -12.87 -0.57 1.26
N ALA A 100 -11.70 -0.08 0.90
CA ALA A 100 -10.78 0.56 1.84
C ALA A 100 -11.37 1.83 2.46
N ALA A 101 -12.10 2.62 1.67
CA ALA A 101 -12.75 3.84 2.16
C ALA A 101 -13.87 3.54 3.18
N LEU A 102 -14.70 2.55 2.93
CA LEU A 102 -15.74 2.12 3.85
C LEU A 102 -15.15 1.64 5.18
N GLU A 103 -14.13 0.80 5.13
CA GLU A 103 -13.45 0.28 6.31
C GLU A 103 -12.73 1.40 7.10
N ALA A 104 -12.08 2.32 6.38
CA ALA A 104 -11.43 3.46 7.01
C ALA A 104 -12.43 4.39 7.70
N MET A 105 -13.57 4.63 7.08
CA MET A 105 -14.65 5.43 7.64
C MET A 105 -15.21 4.80 8.92
N GLU A 106 -15.36 3.48 8.96
CA GLU A 106 -15.85 2.76 10.13
C GLU A 106 -14.86 2.79 11.29
N ARG A 107 -13.57 2.60 11.03
CA ARG A 107 -12.52 2.50 12.07
C ARG A 107 -11.95 3.83 12.52
N HIS A 108 -11.82 4.78 11.61
CA HIS A 108 -11.08 6.03 11.81
C HIS A 108 -11.95 7.28 11.63
N GLY A 109 -13.23 7.12 11.27
CA GLY A 109 -14.16 8.22 11.08
C GLY A 109 -14.15 8.79 9.67
N ARG A 110 -15.08 9.72 9.42
CA ARG A 110 -15.32 10.29 8.08
C ARG A 110 -14.22 11.22 7.58
N ASP A 111 -13.43 11.76 8.50
CA ASP A 111 -12.37 12.71 8.20
C ASP A 111 -11.02 12.01 7.91
N ALA A 112 -10.98 10.67 7.82
CA ALA A 112 -9.78 9.94 7.47
C ALA A 112 -9.38 10.20 6.00
N VAL A 113 -8.11 10.51 5.79
CA VAL A 113 -7.55 10.72 4.45
C VAL A 113 -6.89 9.44 3.97
N LEU A 114 -7.31 8.91 2.83
CA LEU A 114 -6.70 7.76 2.21
C LEU A 114 -5.56 8.17 1.29
N LEU A 115 -4.39 7.61 1.50
CA LEU A 115 -3.26 7.69 0.57
C LEU A 115 -3.15 6.39 -0.21
N VAL A 116 -3.71 6.36 -1.42
CA VAL A 116 -3.72 5.15 -2.25
C VAL A 116 -2.40 4.99 -2.98
N LEU A 117 -1.74 3.86 -2.76
CA LEU A 117 -0.42 3.52 -3.30
C LEU A 117 -0.50 2.24 -4.13
N ALA A 118 0.05 2.29 -5.34
CA ALA A 118 0.28 1.08 -6.13
C ALA A 118 1.49 0.32 -5.59
N SER A 119 1.38 -0.99 -5.48
CA SER A 119 2.42 -1.87 -4.94
C SER A 119 3.58 -2.17 -5.90
N ASP A 120 3.50 -1.67 -7.13
CA ASP A 120 4.42 -2.01 -8.22
C ASP A 120 5.16 -0.80 -8.80
N HIS A 121 5.12 0.33 -8.11
CA HIS A 121 5.83 1.55 -8.50
C HIS A 121 7.20 1.66 -7.81
N LEU A 122 8.24 1.90 -8.61
CA LEU A 122 9.56 2.26 -8.11
C LEU A 122 9.65 3.78 -8.01
N ILE A 123 9.83 4.29 -6.80
CA ILE A 123 10.06 5.72 -6.52
C ILE A 123 11.46 5.84 -5.95
N ILE A 124 12.33 6.55 -6.65
CA ILE A 124 13.74 6.69 -6.29
C ILE A 124 13.94 7.81 -5.26
N ASP A 125 13.27 8.95 -5.45
CA ASP A 125 13.35 10.09 -4.54
C ASP A 125 12.26 10.02 -3.47
N GLU A 126 12.58 9.38 -2.37
CA GLU A 126 11.66 9.24 -1.23
C GLU A 126 11.40 10.58 -0.53
N SER A 127 12.36 11.50 -0.54
CA SER A 127 12.19 12.83 0.04
C SER A 127 11.17 13.65 -0.74
N ALA A 128 11.26 13.63 -2.07
CA ALA A 128 10.27 14.28 -2.93
C ALA A 128 8.89 13.66 -2.77
N PHE A 129 8.81 12.32 -2.59
CA PHE A 129 7.57 11.63 -2.31
C PHE A 129 6.91 12.12 -1.01
N VAL A 130 7.64 12.22 0.09
CA VAL A 130 7.11 12.72 1.38
C VAL A 130 6.61 14.15 1.24
N VAL A 131 7.34 15.02 0.54
CA VAL A 131 6.92 16.42 0.29
C VAL A 131 5.61 16.46 -0.51
N ALA A 132 5.51 15.63 -1.56
CA ALA A 132 4.30 15.55 -2.39
C ALA A 132 3.09 15.04 -1.58
N VAL A 133 3.28 14.00 -0.75
CA VAL A 133 2.23 13.46 0.13
C VAL A 133 1.73 14.53 1.10
N ASN A 134 2.64 15.25 1.77
CA ASN A 134 2.25 16.31 2.70
C ASN A 134 1.41 17.41 2.04
N LYS A 135 1.79 17.81 0.81
CA LYS A 135 1.00 18.77 0.02
C LYS A 135 -0.38 18.23 -0.35
N ALA A 136 -0.44 16.97 -0.80
CA ALA A 136 -1.70 16.33 -1.17
C ALA A 136 -2.65 16.18 0.02
N VAL A 137 -2.13 15.79 1.18
CA VAL A 137 -2.90 15.69 2.43
C VAL A 137 -3.46 17.06 2.82
N HIS A 138 -2.63 18.11 2.77
CA HIS A 138 -3.10 19.46 3.07
C HIS A 138 -4.25 19.88 2.14
N LEU A 139 -4.14 19.64 0.83
CA LEU A 139 -5.20 19.94 -0.12
C LEU A 139 -6.48 19.11 0.16
N ALA A 140 -6.34 17.81 0.45
CA ALA A 140 -7.49 16.96 0.76
C ALA A 140 -8.26 17.40 2.03
N GLN A 141 -7.58 18.12 2.93
CA GLN A 141 -8.17 18.67 4.15
C GLN A 141 -8.89 20.01 3.94
N MET A 142 -8.71 20.64 2.80
CA MET A 142 -9.31 21.97 2.52
C MET A 142 -10.73 21.89 1.94
N ASP A 143 -11.35 20.69 1.84
CA ASP A 143 -12.71 20.49 1.30
C ASP A 143 -12.93 21.13 -0.09
N ILE A 144 -11.96 20.96 -1.02
CA ILE A 144 -12.02 21.51 -2.38
C ILE A 144 -12.60 20.46 -3.33
#